data_376eb807cccdfc6f8a938abe68658474
#
_entry.id   376eb807cccdfc6f8a938abe68658474
#
_cell.length_a   1.000
_cell.length_b   1.000
_cell.length_c   1.000
_cell.angle_alpha   90.00
_cell.angle_beta   90.00
_cell.angle_gamma   90.00
#
_symmetry.space_group_name_H-M   'P 1'
#
loop_
_entity.id
_entity.type
_entity.pdbx_description
1 polymer ?
#
loop_
_entity_poly.entity_id
_entity_poly.type
_entity_poly.pdbx_seq_one_letter_code
_entity_poly.pdbx_strand_id
1 'polypeptide(L)'
;MDHAQEVSILKVLMKQLDEGKNFDAGVQYRVPTKNYVCAEQAEKEWRAFFRRHPQLIGLSGDLPGPGSFLTLEDFGTPVLATRDREGNFRAFLNACRHRSVKVATAARGKQNVFLCPFHHWSYASSGELLSIPNESHFGPVDKACNGLIELPAVERDGFLWVHPQVDGDLDVDALLGGALAGELATYGLAEQEYLGATTIPGDLDWKLANDTFGETYHFGKLHKDTLGQIFYGNNLHYSEFGRHHRFVTASKGIDALREAPEAEWDIARGTFVLYHLFPNIQLVCSKHSATLIRIYPEKGDAGRSISQISFYFTPELAAHARARDAEGFDRASVYDQARRETDPRPSLQASLEVFASTIEQEDYVMGAMQQRAAESGQLQSLLFGRNEPALHHFHQNYREALGEPPLVPESN
;
A
#
# COMPACT_ATOMS: atom_id res chain seq x y z
N MET A 1 -15.65 8.31 1.76
CA MET A 1 -16.60 9.06 0.89
C MET A 1 -17.95 9.15 1.59
N ASP A 2 -18.73 10.21 1.37
CA ASP A 2 -20.13 10.25 1.78
C ASP A 2 -21.03 9.60 0.72
N HIS A 3 -22.29 9.30 1.09
CA HIS A 3 -23.23 8.59 0.21
C HIS A 3 -23.54 9.37 -1.09
N ALA A 4 -23.58 10.70 -1.05
CA ALA A 4 -23.87 11.52 -2.23
C ALA A 4 -22.71 11.42 -3.26
N GLN A 5 -21.47 11.39 -2.79
CA GLN A 5 -20.30 11.16 -3.63
C GLN A 5 -20.31 9.74 -4.22
N GLU A 6 -20.65 8.72 -3.40
CA GLU A 6 -20.77 7.33 -3.85
C GLU A 6 -21.78 7.20 -4.99
N VAL A 7 -22.97 7.75 -4.82
CA VAL A 7 -24.04 7.78 -5.86
C VAL A 7 -23.58 8.50 -7.12
N SER A 8 -22.92 9.65 -6.98
CA SER A 8 -22.39 10.41 -8.13
C SER A 8 -21.39 9.59 -8.95
N ILE A 9 -20.46 8.91 -8.28
CA ILE A 9 -19.45 8.06 -8.92
C ILE A 9 -20.13 6.89 -9.66
N LEU A 10 -21.05 6.20 -8.99
CA LEU A 10 -21.78 5.08 -9.58
C LEU A 10 -22.54 5.49 -10.83
N LYS A 11 -23.20 6.66 -10.84
CA LYS A 11 -23.88 7.20 -12.03
C LYS A 11 -22.92 7.45 -13.19
N VAL A 12 -21.74 8.01 -12.91
CA VAL A 12 -20.71 8.23 -13.94
C VAL A 12 -20.26 6.90 -14.55
N LEU A 13 -19.97 5.90 -13.71
CA LEU A 13 -19.55 4.60 -14.17
C LEU A 13 -20.64 3.87 -14.97
N MET A 14 -21.88 3.89 -14.51
CA MET A 14 -23.03 3.33 -15.23
C MET A 14 -23.19 3.99 -16.61
N LYS A 15 -23.10 5.32 -16.67
CA LYS A 15 -23.16 6.05 -17.94
C LYS A 15 -22.04 5.68 -18.89
N GLN A 16 -20.81 5.54 -18.40
CA GLN A 16 -19.67 5.11 -19.22
C GLN A 16 -19.91 3.70 -19.82
N LEU A 17 -20.45 2.78 -19.01
CA LEU A 17 -20.80 1.43 -19.49
C LEU A 17 -21.88 1.47 -20.56
N ASP A 18 -22.93 2.27 -20.38
CA ASP A 18 -24.04 2.40 -21.34
C ASP A 18 -23.57 3.02 -22.68
N GLU A 19 -22.63 3.95 -22.62
CA GLU A 19 -22.09 4.63 -23.79
C GLU A 19 -20.89 3.91 -24.43
N GLY A 20 -20.36 2.85 -23.78
CA GLY A 20 -19.12 2.18 -24.21
C GLY A 20 -17.91 3.11 -24.17
N LYS A 21 -17.86 4.04 -23.21
CA LYS A 21 -16.77 5.03 -23.08
C LYS A 21 -16.00 4.83 -21.80
N ASN A 22 -14.80 5.42 -21.74
CA ASN A 22 -13.99 5.51 -20.54
C ASN A 22 -13.69 6.98 -20.20
N PHE A 23 -12.99 7.21 -19.11
CA PHE A 23 -12.36 8.49 -18.79
C PHE A 23 -11.42 8.91 -19.95
N ASP A 24 -11.43 10.19 -20.28
CA ASP A 24 -10.57 10.77 -21.30
C ASP A 24 -9.82 11.97 -20.73
N ALA A 25 -8.52 11.80 -20.50
CA ALA A 25 -7.63 12.87 -20.02
C ALA A 25 -7.34 13.96 -21.05
N GLY A 26 -7.77 13.77 -22.30
CA GLY A 26 -7.53 14.73 -23.39
C GLY A 26 -6.10 14.77 -23.91
N VAL A 27 -5.17 14.05 -23.31
CA VAL A 27 -3.73 14.11 -23.57
C VAL A 27 -3.09 12.72 -23.48
N GLN A 28 -2.02 12.53 -24.25
CA GLN A 28 -1.12 11.37 -24.17
C GLN A 28 0.27 11.84 -23.77
N TYR A 29 1.04 10.98 -23.11
CA TYR A 29 2.41 11.29 -22.72
C TYR A 29 3.38 10.18 -23.12
N ARG A 30 4.61 10.59 -23.46
CA ARG A 30 5.75 9.66 -23.55
C ARG A 30 6.59 9.72 -22.31
N VAL A 31 6.81 8.55 -21.70
CA VAL A 31 7.64 8.38 -20.52
C VAL A 31 8.94 7.70 -20.94
N PRO A 32 10.11 8.33 -20.69
CA PRO A 32 11.39 7.72 -21.04
C PRO A 32 11.64 6.39 -20.33
N THR A 33 11.95 5.34 -21.06
CA THR A 33 12.24 3.99 -20.50
C THR A 33 13.46 3.98 -19.58
N LYS A 34 14.41 4.93 -19.77
CA LYS A 34 15.55 5.10 -18.89
C LYS A 34 15.17 5.32 -17.42
N ASN A 35 13.96 5.82 -17.15
CA ASN A 35 13.48 6.03 -15.78
C ASN A 35 13.39 4.72 -14.98
N TYR A 36 13.27 3.57 -15.68
CA TYR A 36 13.12 2.26 -15.05
C TYR A 36 14.42 1.45 -14.97
N VAL A 37 15.53 1.97 -15.52
CA VAL A 37 16.79 1.20 -15.63
C VAL A 37 18.02 2.00 -15.20
N CYS A 38 17.88 3.27 -14.91
CA CYS A 38 19.01 4.15 -14.61
C CYS A 38 19.39 4.07 -13.12
N ALA A 39 20.53 3.51 -12.80
CA ALA A 39 21.02 3.37 -11.41
C ALA A 39 21.18 4.72 -10.68
N GLU A 40 21.58 5.79 -11.40
CA GLU A 40 21.67 7.13 -10.80
C GLU A 40 20.28 7.65 -10.42
N GLN A 41 19.28 7.38 -11.25
CA GLN A 41 17.88 7.75 -10.98
C GLN A 41 17.35 6.97 -9.78
N ALA A 42 17.58 5.66 -9.73
CA ALA A 42 17.20 4.81 -8.60
C ALA A 42 17.80 5.30 -7.27
N GLU A 43 19.06 5.78 -7.27
CA GLU A 43 19.68 6.33 -6.05
C GLU A 43 19.03 7.67 -5.64
N LYS A 44 18.63 8.53 -6.59
CA LYS A 44 17.88 9.77 -6.29
C LYS A 44 16.52 9.44 -5.66
N GLU A 45 15.80 8.49 -6.24
CA GLU A 45 14.51 7.98 -5.74
C GLU A 45 14.64 7.41 -4.33
N TRP A 46 15.64 6.54 -4.12
CA TRP A 46 15.91 5.96 -2.81
C TRP A 46 16.08 7.02 -1.73
N ARG A 47 16.84 8.07 -2.03
CA ARG A 47 17.05 9.18 -1.10
C ARG A 47 15.79 10.01 -0.89
N ALA A 48 15.09 10.37 -1.98
CA ALA A 48 13.95 11.27 -1.92
C ALA A 48 12.71 10.60 -1.30
N PHE A 49 12.38 9.38 -1.76
CA PHE A 49 11.09 8.74 -1.47
C PHE A 49 11.14 7.71 -0.35
N PHE A 50 12.31 7.11 -0.08
CA PHE A 50 12.42 6.05 0.91
C PHE A 50 13.25 6.43 2.13
N ARG A 51 14.20 7.35 1.98
CA ARG A 51 15.05 7.80 3.10
C ARG A 51 14.63 9.12 3.72
N ARG A 52 13.98 10.01 2.96
CA ARG A 52 13.64 11.37 3.38
C ARG A 52 12.15 11.69 3.29
N HIS A 53 11.33 10.69 3.08
CA HIS A 53 9.87 10.82 3.01
C HIS A 53 9.23 9.98 4.10
N PRO A 54 8.14 10.44 4.74
CA PRO A 54 7.36 9.64 5.65
C PRO A 54 6.91 8.31 5.03
N GLN A 55 6.98 7.23 5.80
CA GLN A 55 6.60 5.89 5.36
C GLN A 55 5.33 5.44 6.06
N LEU A 56 4.33 5.03 5.30
CA LEU A 56 3.18 4.31 5.82
C LEU A 56 3.59 2.85 6.08
N ILE A 57 3.67 2.46 7.34
CA ILE A 57 4.21 1.14 7.70
C ILE A 57 3.12 0.08 7.92
N GLY A 58 1.88 0.48 8.09
CA GLY A 58 0.74 -0.42 8.33
C GLY A 58 -0.49 0.33 8.80
N LEU A 59 -1.49 -0.41 9.24
CA LEU A 59 -2.69 0.14 9.88
C LEU A 59 -2.71 -0.20 11.39
N SER A 60 -3.61 0.45 12.15
CA SER A 60 -3.75 0.23 13.61
C SER A 60 -3.87 -1.25 13.99
N GLY A 61 -4.53 -2.06 13.15
CA GLY A 61 -4.66 -3.50 13.32
C GLY A 61 -3.34 -4.28 13.35
N ASP A 62 -2.24 -3.72 12.84
CA ASP A 62 -0.91 -4.33 12.94
C ASP A 62 -0.37 -4.32 14.38
N LEU A 63 -0.84 -3.36 15.18
CA LEU A 63 -0.45 -3.18 16.58
C LEU A 63 -1.70 -3.15 17.48
N PRO A 64 -2.43 -4.27 17.65
CA PRO A 64 -3.79 -4.32 18.21
C PRO A 64 -3.88 -3.99 19.70
N GLY A 65 -2.77 -3.83 20.40
CA GLY A 65 -2.81 -3.47 21.83
C GLY A 65 -1.43 -3.46 22.48
N PRO A 66 -1.38 -3.08 23.76
CA PRO A 66 -0.14 -2.95 24.51
C PRO A 66 0.79 -4.16 24.39
N GLY A 67 2.05 -3.88 24.12
CA GLY A 67 3.11 -4.86 23.89
C GLY A 67 3.18 -5.41 22.46
N SER A 68 2.22 -5.13 21.57
CA SER A 68 2.36 -5.51 20.16
C SER A 68 3.50 -4.74 19.52
N PHE A 69 4.21 -5.41 18.61
CA PHE A 69 5.30 -4.82 17.85
C PHE A 69 5.37 -5.37 16.42
N LEU A 70 5.98 -4.59 15.54
CA LEU A 70 6.40 -5.02 14.21
C LEU A 70 7.78 -4.45 13.87
N THR A 71 8.53 -5.13 13.00
CA THR A 71 9.83 -4.67 12.48
C THR A 71 9.78 -4.55 10.97
N LEU A 72 10.47 -3.51 10.43
CA LEU A 72 10.53 -3.23 9.00
C LEU A 72 11.94 -2.75 8.63
N GLU A 73 12.34 -3.01 7.37
CA GLU A 73 13.65 -2.59 6.83
C GLU A 73 13.58 -2.16 5.36
N ASP A 74 12.39 -2.20 4.76
CA ASP A 74 12.17 -2.03 3.32
C ASP A 74 12.69 -0.71 2.75
N PHE A 75 12.78 0.32 3.59
CA PHE A 75 13.27 1.67 3.24
C PHE A 75 14.66 1.98 3.83
N GLY A 76 15.42 0.93 4.21
CA GLY A 76 16.84 1.01 4.60
C GLY A 76 17.12 1.58 5.99
N THR A 77 16.11 1.85 6.79
CA THR A 77 16.20 2.13 8.23
C THR A 77 15.54 0.98 8.97
N PRO A 78 16.27 0.21 9.80
CA PRO A 78 15.64 -0.85 10.59
C PRO A 78 14.74 -0.21 11.65
N VAL A 79 13.45 -0.40 11.54
CA VAL A 79 12.43 0.15 12.46
C VAL A 79 11.91 -0.94 13.38
N LEU A 80 11.76 -0.60 14.66
CA LEU A 80 10.94 -1.30 15.63
C LEU A 80 9.76 -0.39 15.98
N ALA A 81 8.57 -0.75 15.52
CA ALA A 81 7.31 -0.09 15.85
C ALA A 81 6.61 -0.85 16.98
N THR A 82 6.13 -0.15 17.98
CA THR A 82 5.54 -0.74 19.20
C THR A 82 4.23 -0.07 19.56
N ARG A 83 3.38 -0.82 20.28
CA ARG A 83 2.34 -0.27 21.13
C ARG A 83 2.87 -0.37 22.58
N ASP A 84 3.18 0.76 23.23
CA ASP A 84 3.71 0.77 24.57
C ASP A 84 2.66 0.28 25.60
N ARG A 85 2.99 0.29 26.89
CA ARG A 85 2.09 -0.20 27.94
C ARG A 85 0.85 0.68 28.13
N GLU A 86 0.98 1.95 27.82
CA GLU A 86 -0.07 2.96 27.85
C GLU A 86 -0.96 2.93 26.60
N GLY A 87 -0.58 2.11 25.59
CA GLY A 87 -1.30 1.99 24.33
C GLY A 87 -0.87 2.99 23.26
N ASN A 88 0.20 3.77 23.48
CA ASN A 88 0.67 4.72 22.47
C ASN A 88 1.47 4.01 21.38
N PHE A 89 1.27 4.44 20.16
CA PHE A 89 2.11 4.05 19.03
C PHE A 89 3.45 4.77 19.08
N ARG A 90 4.54 4.01 19.02
CA ARG A 90 5.91 4.52 19.00
C ARG A 90 6.76 3.78 17.97
N ALA A 91 7.78 4.45 17.45
CA ALA A 91 8.74 3.84 16.55
C ALA A 91 10.17 4.18 16.98
N PHE A 92 11.06 3.21 16.82
CA PHE A 92 12.46 3.33 17.20
C PHE A 92 13.35 2.77 16.10
N LEU A 93 14.58 3.27 16.04
CA LEU A 93 15.64 2.56 15.35
C LEU A 93 15.83 1.19 16.03
N ASN A 94 15.63 0.11 15.31
CA ASN A 94 15.79 -1.25 15.82
C ASN A 94 17.28 -1.59 15.99
N ALA A 95 17.93 -0.91 16.94
CA ALA A 95 19.37 -1.03 17.17
C ALA A 95 19.72 -0.81 18.64
N CYS A 96 20.36 -1.80 19.27
CA CYS A 96 20.88 -1.73 20.62
C CYS A 96 21.92 -0.60 20.75
N ARG A 97 21.80 0.23 21.79
CA ARG A 97 22.72 1.35 22.07
C ARG A 97 24.15 0.94 22.37
N HIS A 98 24.37 -0.36 22.69
CA HIS A 98 25.72 -0.88 22.92
C HIS A 98 26.50 -1.05 21.63
N ARG A 99 26.06 -1.92 20.71
CA ARG A 99 26.80 -2.28 19.49
C ARG A 99 25.88 -2.48 18.27
N SER A 100 24.76 -1.77 18.25
CA SER A 100 23.83 -1.63 17.12
C SER A 100 23.21 -2.92 16.57
N VAL A 101 23.22 -4.02 17.36
CA VAL A 101 22.50 -5.24 16.99
C VAL A 101 21.00 -5.01 17.17
N LYS A 102 20.19 -5.53 16.25
CA LYS A 102 18.70 -5.46 16.37
C LYS A 102 18.25 -6.03 17.72
N VAL A 103 17.36 -5.30 18.39
CA VAL A 103 16.78 -5.75 19.67
C VAL A 103 15.56 -6.62 19.47
N ALA A 104 14.88 -6.49 18.33
CA ALA A 104 13.79 -7.35 17.88
C ALA A 104 14.12 -7.96 16.52
N THR A 105 14.10 -9.29 16.41
CA THR A 105 14.42 -10.04 15.18
C THR A 105 13.19 -10.68 14.54
N ALA A 106 12.11 -10.87 15.30
CA ALA A 106 10.84 -11.33 14.75
C ALA A 106 10.15 -10.20 13.99
N ALA A 107 9.50 -10.53 12.86
CA ALA A 107 8.78 -9.55 12.06
C ALA A 107 7.65 -8.88 12.83
N ARG A 108 6.98 -9.60 13.72
CA ARG A 108 5.93 -9.10 14.61
C ARG A 108 5.74 -10.00 15.82
N GLY A 109 5.07 -9.49 16.83
CA GLY A 109 4.78 -10.26 18.05
C GLY A 109 4.18 -9.40 19.15
N LYS A 110 4.22 -9.95 20.38
CA LYS A 110 3.74 -9.26 21.57
C LYS A 110 4.74 -9.45 22.71
N GLN A 111 5.38 -8.37 23.14
CA GLN A 111 6.28 -8.34 24.31
C GLN A 111 6.46 -6.91 24.84
N ASN A 112 6.63 -6.77 26.15
CA ASN A 112 6.84 -5.46 26.79
C ASN A 112 8.32 -5.14 27.04
N VAL A 113 9.21 -6.10 26.83
CA VAL A 113 10.66 -5.96 27.05
C VAL A 113 11.40 -6.61 25.88
N PHE A 114 12.27 -5.87 25.24
CA PHE A 114 13.14 -6.32 24.16
C PHE A 114 14.53 -6.60 24.72
N LEU A 115 14.99 -7.83 24.53
CA LEU A 115 16.30 -8.28 24.99
C LEU A 115 17.26 -8.32 23.78
N CYS A 116 18.32 -7.50 23.82
CA CYS A 116 19.34 -7.57 22.80
C CYS A 116 19.98 -8.96 22.76
N PRO A 117 19.96 -9.68 21.62
CA PRO A 117 20.44 -11.05 21.56
C PRO A 117 21.95 -11.17 21.75
N PHE A 118 22.69 -10.06 21.69
CA PHE A 118 24.14 -10.08 21.80
C PHE A 118 24.63 -10.09 23.28
N HIS A 119 24.20 -9.10 24.06
CA HIS A 119 24.67 -8.97 25.45
C HIS A 119 23.52 -8.77 26.46
N HIS A 120 22.28 -9.01 26.05
CA HIS A 120 21.07 -8.94 26.86
C HIS A 120 20.80 -7.57 27.49
N TRP A 121 21.29 -6.46 26.91
CA TRP A 121 20.73 -5.15 27.27
C TRP A 121 19.24 -5.19 27.01
N SER A 122 18.46 -4.74 27.98
CA SER A 122 17.00 -4.83 27.89
C SER A 122 16.36 -3.45 27.77
N TYR A 123 15.35 -3.36 26.91
CA TYR A 123 14.62 -2.14 26.60
C TYR A 123 13.13 -2.36 26.80
N ALA A 124 12.43 -1.37 27.35
CA ALA A 124 10.97 -1.37 27.41
C ALA A 124 10.35 -1.18 26.01
N SER A 125 9.06 -1.48 25.85
CA SER A 125 8.29 -1.16 24.66
C SER A 125 8.15 0.36 24.42
N SER A 126 8.40 1.18 25.44
CA SER A 126 8.53 2.65 25.39
C SER A 126 9.95 3.13 25.02
N GLY A 127 10.89 2.23 24.75
CA GLY A 127 12.26 2.52 24.32
C GLY A 127 13.29 2.70 25.42
N GLU A 128 12.91 2.79 26.70
CA GLU A 128 13.83 3.01 27.81
C GLU A 128 14.78 1.86 28.03
N LEU A 129 16.05 2.15 28.35
CA LEU A 129 17.01 1.14 28.79
C LEU A 129 16.72 0.72 30.22
N LEU A 130 16.31 -0.54 30.40
CA LEU A 130 15.93 -1.10 31.70
C LEU A 130 17.12 -1.68 32.48
N SER A 131 17.94 -2.52 31.82
CA SER A 131 19.05 -3.19 32.49
C SER A 131 20.22 -3.47 31.58
N ILE A 132 21.40 -3.52 32.20
CA ILE A 132 22.69 -3.89 31.61
C ILE A 132 23.24 -5.05 32.42
N PRO A 133 23.45 -6.26 31.86
CA PRO A 133 24.09 -7.35 32.58
C PRO A 133 25.52 -6.99 33.01
N ASN A 134 25.87 -7.33 34.24
CA ASN A 134 27.18 -7.02 34.84
C ASN A 134 27.54 -5.53 34.73
N GLU A 135 26.61 -4.63 34.99
CA GLU A 135 26.74 -3.17 34.86
C GLU A 135 27.98 -2.63 35.57
N SER A 136 28.32 -3.21 36.74
CA SER A 136 29.52 -2.81 37.51
C SER A 136 30.84 -3.01 36.75
N HIS A 137 30.88 -3.92 35.77
CA HIS A 137 32.05 -4.16 34.92
C HIS A 137 32.06 -3.21 33.70
N PHE A 138 30.90 -2.63 33.36
CA PHE A 138 30.73 -1.79 32.19
C PHE A 138 31.19 -0.34 32.43
N GLY A 139 31.16 0.07 33.70
CA GLY A 139 31.36 1.45 34.10
C GLY A 139 30.04 2.24 34.19
N PRO A 140 30.07 3.50 34.59
CA PRO A 140 28.85 4.28 34.71
C PRO A 140 28.14 4.47 33.38
N VAL A 141 26.85 4.10 33.33
CA VAL A 141 25.99 4.34 32.16
C VAL A 141 24.72 5.06 32.63
N ASP A 142 24.50 6.24 32.07
CA ASP A 142 23.23 6.93 32.25
C ASP A 142 22.15 6.25 31.39
N LYS A 143 21.29 5.46 32.02
CA LYS A 143 20.21 4.73 31.33
C LYS A 143 19.20 5.66 30.66
N ALA A 144 18.95 6.83 31.23
CA ALA A 144 18.03 7.80 30.66
C ALA A 144 18.48 8.31 29.28
N CYS A 145 19.82 8.41 29.08
CA CYS A 145 20.42 8.84 27.82
C CYS A 145 20.69 7.67 26.83
N ASN A 146 20.47 6.42 27.25
CA ASN A 146 20.81 5.21 26.48
C ASN A 146 19.58 4.35 26.12
N GLY A 147 18.39 4.93 26.09
CA GLY A 147 17.21 4.34 25.48
C GLY A 147 17.35 4.11 23.96
N LEU A 148 16.47 3.35 23.36
CA LEU A 148 16.40 3.23 21.89
C LEU A 148 16.24 4.62 21.26
N ILE A 149 16.81 4.80 20.09
CA ILE A 149 16.66 6.06 19.35
C ILE A 149 15.23 6.11 18.78
N GLU A 150 14.46 7.08 19.23
CA GLU A 150 13.09 7.29 18.77
C GLU A 150 13.08 7.92 17.38
N LEU A 151 12.18 7.46 16.53
CA LEU A 151 11.89 8.00 15.21
C LEU A 151 10.55 8.75 15.26
N PRO A 152 10.37 9.83 14.49
CA PRO A 152 9.06 10.47 14.39
C PRO A 152 8.00 9.46 13.94
N ALA A 153 6.92 9.34 14.72
CA ALA A 153 5.87 8.38 14.49
C ALA A 153 4.50 9.00 14.82
N VAL A 154 3.53 8.79 13.96
CA VAL A 154 2.16 9.31 14.11
C VAL A 154 1.16 8.23 13.70
N GLU A 155 0.17 7.99 14.56
CA GLU A 155 -1.03 7.23 14.21
C GLU A 155 -2.14 8.24 13.90
N ARG A 156 -2.69 8.17 12.68
CA ARG A 156 -3.73 9.07 12.22
C ARG A 156 -4.79 8.32 11.42
N ASP A 157 -6.04 8.35 11.87
CA ASP A 157 -7.19 7.72 11.22
C ASP A 157 -6.96 6.24 10.84
N GLY A 158 -6.25 5.52 11.70
CA GLY A 158 -5.92 4.11 11.49
C GLY A 158 -4.62 3.84 10.72
N PHE A 159 -3.95 4.86 10.22
CA PHE A 159 -2.66 4.73 9.54
C PHE A 159 -1.49 4.90 10.50
N LEU A 160 -0.48 4.04 10.38
CA LEU A 160 0.76 4.10 11.16
C LEU A 160 1.87 4.68 10.28
N TRP A 161 2.26 5.93 10.56
CA TRP A 161 3.30 6.63 9.83
C TRP A 161 4.58 6.73 10.64
N VAL A 162 5.72 6.55 9.98
CA VAL A 162 7.06 6.72 10.57
C VAL A 162 7.94 7.49 9.61
N HIS A 163 8.75 8.43 10.13
CA HIS A 163 9.81 9.03 9.33
C HIS A 163 11.12 8.26 9.53
N PRO A 164 11.83 7.85 8.45
CA PRO A 164 13.06 7.04 8.54
C PRO A 164 14.27 7.75 9.19
N GLN A 165 14.19 9.06 9.37
CA GLN A 165 15.24 9.88 9.98
C GLN A 165 14.77 10.47 11.32
N VAL A 166 15.68 10.55 12.28
CA VAL A 166 15.39 11.03 13.66
C VAL A 166 14.90 12.49 13.67
N ASP A 167 15.42 13.31 12.77
CA ASP A 167 15.09 14.74 12.60
C ASP A 167 14.12 14.96 11.44
N GLY A 168 13.47 13.90 10.96
CA GLY A 168 12.55 13.99 9.83
C GLY A 168 11.25 14.68 10.21
N ASP A 169 10.74 15.51 9.32
CA ASP A 169 9.42 16.13 9.47
C ASP A 169 8.31 15.14 9.15
N LEU A 170 7.32 15.04 10.05
CA LEU A 170 6.18 14.12 9.93
C LEU A 170 4.87 14.87 10.21
N ASP A 171 4.46 15.70 9.27
CA ASP A 171 3.14 16.33 9.24
C ASP A 171 2.22 15.54 8.29
N VAL A 172 1.46 14.59 8.84
CA VAL A 172 0.55 13.72 8.06
C VAL A 172 -0.64 14.53 7.51
N ASP A 173 -1.08 15.57 8.21
CA ASP A 173 -2.18 16.41 7.74
C ASP A 173 -1.76 17.25 6.51
N ALA A 174 -0.54 17.76 6.51
CA ALA A 174 0.04 18.40 5.33
C ALA A 174 0.32 17.40 4.19
N LEU A 175 0.77 16.19 4.53
CA LEU A 175 1.08 15.14 3.56
C LEU A 175 -0.17 14.71 2.77
N LEU A 176 -1.26 14.41 3.45
CA LEU A 176 -2.50 13.91 2.83
C LEU A 176 -3.39 15.05 2.29
N GLY A 177 -3.33 16.22 2.92
CA GLY A 177 -4.27 17.31 2.68
C GLY A 177 -5.68 17.01 3.22
N GLY A 178 -6.41 18.06 3.61
CA GLY A 178 -7.68 17.91 4.33
C GLY A 178 -8.77 17.15 3.58
N ALA A 179 -8.83 17.27 2.26
CA ALA A 179 -9.86 16.58 1.46
C ALA A 179 -9.65 15.05 1.46
N LEU A 180 -8.41 14.59 1.22
CA LEU A 180 -8.09 13.16 1.22
C LEU A 180 -8.16 12.58 2.64
N ALA A 181 -7.58 13.27 3.63
CA ALA A 181 -7.62 12.83 5.03
C ALA A 181 -9.07 12.67 5.51
N GLY A 182 -9.95 13.66 5.24
CA GLY A 182 -11.37 13.58 5.57
C GLY A 182 -12.09 12.42 4.88
N GLU A 183 -11.73 12.11 3.63
CA GLU A 183 -12.32 10.99 2.90
C GLU A 183 -11.83 9.64 3.46
N LEU A 184 -10.53 9.49 3.72
CA LEU A 184 -9.95 8.25 4.27
C LEU A 184 -10.46 7.96 5.69
N ALA A 185 -10.67 8.98 6.52
CA ALA A 185 -11.24 8.83 7.87
C ALA A 185 -12.64 8.17 7.87
N THR A 186 -13.39 8.28 6.75
CA THR A 186 -14.73 7.66 6.66
C THR A 186 -14.71 6.13 6.59
N TYR A 187 -13.56 5.51 6.35
CA TYR A 187 -13.45 4.06 6.21
C TYR A 187 -13.26 3.30 7.53
N GLY A 188 -13.03 4.00 8.66
CA GLY A 188 -12.86 3.36 9.97
C GLY A 188 -11.69 2.38 10.03
N LEU A 189 -10.57 2.69 9.38
CA LEU A 189 -9.43 1.76 9.26
C LEU A 189 -8.79 1.41 10.60
N ALA A 190 -8.95 2.26 11.63
CA ALA A 190 -8.47 2.00 12.99
C ALA A 190 -9.15 0.78 13.65
N GLU A 191 -10.35 0.43 13.22
CA GLU A 191 -11.17 -0.65 13.77
C GLU A 191 -10.98 -1.98 13.04
N GLN A 192 -10.22 -1.99 11.94
CA GLN A 192 -10.00 -3.18 11.13
C GLN A 192 -8.88 -4.05 11.73
N GLU A 193 -9.11 -5.36 11.79
CA GLU A 193 -8.15 -6.35 12.24
C GLU A 193 -7.15 -6.70 11.14
N TYR A 194 -5.87 -6.79 11.47
CA TYR A 194 -4.87 -7.39 10.61
C TYR A 194 -5.11 -8.90 10.47
N LEU A 195 -5.19 -9.39 9.25
CA LEU A 195 -5.47 -10.79 8.95
C LEU A 195 -4.26 -11.57 8.46
N GLY A 196 -3.31 -10.88 7.84
CA GLY A 196 -2.13 -11.49 7.28
C GLY A 196 -1.45 -10.59 6.26
N ALA A 197 -0.27 -10.99 5.83
CA ALA A 197 0.47 -10.33 4.77
C ALA A 197 1.17 -11.34 3.87
N THR A 198 1.46 -10.91 2.65
CA THR A 198 2.33 -11.61 1.72
C THR A 198 3.34 -10.65 1.13
N THR A 199 4.47 -11.20 0.68
CA THR A 199 5.54 -10.44 0.03
C THR A 199 5.74 -10.98 -1.37
N ILE A 200 5.73 -10.12 -2.36
CA ILE A 200 5.95 -10.47 -3.76
C ILE A 200 7.25 -9.80 -4.22
N PRO A 201 8.32 -10.57 -4.48
CA PRO A 201 9.49 -10.06 -5.18
C PRO A 201 9.16 -9.86 -6.66
N GLY A 202 9.67 -8.79 -7.27
CA GLY A 202 9.45 -8.48 -8.68
C GLY A 202 10.76 -8.25 -9.42
N ASP A 203 10.94 -8.92 -10.56
CA ASP A 203 12.04 -8.66 -11.50
C ASP A 203 11.68 -7.47 -12.41
N LEU A 204 11.28 -6.36 -11.78
CA LEU A 204 10.88 -5.10 -12.41
C LEU A 204 11.12 -3.93 -11.47
N ASP A 205 11.35 -2.75 -12.04
CA ASP A 205 11.46 -1.49 -11.30
C ASP A 205 10.19 -1.22 -10.48
N TRP A 206 10.33 -0.63 -9.29
CA TRP A 206 9.21 -0.36 -8.40
C TRP A 206 8.12 0.53 -9.04
N LYS A 207 8.49 1.40 -9.99
CA LYS A 207 7.52 2.22 -10.72
C LYS A 207 6.73 1.39 -11.73
N LEU A 208 7.36 0.41 -12.39
CA LEU A 208 6.61 -0.54 -13.24
C LEU A 208 5.64 -1.38 -12.40
N ALA A 209 6.07 -1.83 -11.20
CA ALA A 209 5.16 -2.49 -10.26
C ALA A 209 4.00 -1.57 -9.82
N ASN A 210 4.28 -0.29 -9.60
CA ASN A 210 3.26 0.71 -9.27
C ASN A 210 2.32 0.99 -10.45
N ASP A 211 2.85 1.06 -11.65
CA ASP A 211 2.10 1.36 -12.88
C ASP A 211 1.05 0.29 -13.21
N THR A 212 1.25 -0.98 -12.81
CA THR A 212 0.24 -2.05 -12.99
C THR A 212 -1.07 -1.74 -12.26
N PHE A 213 -1.04 -0.92 -11.22
CA PHE A 213 -2.23 -0.47 -10.49
C PHE A 213 -2.82 0.84 -11.03
N GLY A 214 -2.19 1.47 -12.01
CA GLY A 214 -2.57 2.81 -12.48
C GLY A 214 -3.67 2.83 -13.55
N GLU A 215 -4.12 1.67 -14.04
CA GLU A 215 -5.14 1.59 -15.09
C GLU A 215 -5.89 0.24 -15.05
N THR A 216 -7.00 0.16 -15.77
CA THR A 216 -7.83 -1.06 -15.85
C THR A 216 -8.03 -1.53 -17.31
N TYR A 217 -7.28 -0.95 -18.24
CA TYR A 217 -7.39 -1.25 -19.67
C TYR A 217 -6.98 -2.70 -19.98
N HIS A 218 -6.01 -3.23 -19.22
CA HIS A 218 -5.53 -4.61 -19.36
C HIS A 218 -6.50 -5.69 -18.80
N PHE A 219 -7.46 -5.32 -17.95
CA PHE A 219 -8.33 -6.28 -17.24
C PHE A 219 -9.05 -7.24 -18.19
N GLY A 220 -9.60 -6.73 -19.28
CA GLY A 220 -10.34 -7.56 -20.24
C GLY A 220 -9.47 -8.49 -21.10
N LYS A 221 -8.14 -8.38 -21.04
CA LYS A 221 -7.20 -9.17 -21.84
C LYS A 221 -6.28 -10.02 -20.95
N LEU A 222 -5.50 -9.39 -20.10
CA LEU A 222 -4.58 -10.08 -19.21
C LEU A 222 -5.34 -10.91 -18.18
N HIS A 223 -6.29 -10.29 -17.51
CA HIS A 223 -7.07 -10.88 -16.44
C HIS A 223 -8.39 -11.52 -16.88
N LYS A 224 -8.49 -11.92 -18.16
CA LYS A 224 -9.76 -12.42 -18.73
C LYS A 224 -10.39 -13.58 -17.92
N ASP A 225 -9.56 -14.44 -17.31
CA ASP A 225 -9.96 -15.62 -16.55
C ASP A 225 -9.92 -15.38 -15.03
N THR A 226 -9.53 -14.18 -14.58
CA THR A 226 -9.41 -13.75 -13.18
C THR A 226 -10.24 -12.48 -12.93
N LEU A 227 -9.63 -11.32 -12.76
CA LEU A 227 -10.33 -10.06 -12.45
C LEU A 227 -11.34 -9.63 -13.52
N GLY A 228 -11.14 -9.99 -14.79
CA GLY A 228 -12.09 -9.74 -15.88
C GLY A 228 -13.41 -10.50 -15.74
N GLN A 229 -13.47 -11.53 -14.88
CA GLN A 229 -14.73 -12.18 -14.51
C GLN A 229 -15.54 -11.36 -13.51
N ILE A 230 -14.86 -10.44 -12.78
CA ILE A 230 -15.46 -9.63 -11.70
C ILE A 230 -15.68 -8.18 -12.15
N PHE A 231 -14.72 -7.61 -12.90
CA PHE A 231 -14.72 -6.20 -13.29
C PHE A 231 -14.98 -6.03 -14.79
N TYR A 232 -15.56 -4.90 -15.15
CA TYR A 232 -15.73 -4.54 -16.56
C TYR A 232 -14.41 -4.16 -17.24
N GLY A 233 -13.48 -3.54 -16.47
CA GLY A 233 -12.24 -2.99 -17.02
C GLY A 233 -12.47 -1.81 -17.96
N ASN A 234 -11.42 -1.08 -18.30
CA ASN A 234 -11.46 0.09 -19.19
C ASN A 234 -12.65 1.03 -18.92
N ASN A 235 -12.97 1.24 -17.65
CA ASN A 235 -14.06 2.05 -17.15
C ASN A 235 -13.58 2.68 -15.83
N LEU A 236 -13.58 4.00 -15.74
CA LEU A 236 -12.87 4.70 -14.68
C LEU A 236 -13.54 6.01 -14.27
N HIS A 237 -13.73 6.21 -12.97
CA HIS A 237 -13.90 7.52 -12.36
C HIS A 237 -12.60 7.91 -11.64
N TYR A 238 -12.07 9.09 -11.92
CA TYR A 238 -10.76 9.53 -11.46
C TYR A 238 -10.85 10.84 -10.66
N SER A 239 -10.04 10.97 -9.59
CA SER A 239 -9.95 12.17 -8.75
C SER A 239 -8.53 12.38 -8.23
N GLU A 240 -8.08 13.62 -8.17
CA GLU A 240 -6.77 14.03 -7.66
C GLU A 240 -6.87 14.70 -6.29
N PHE A 241 -5.86 14.46 -5.44
CA PHE A 241 -5.71 15.02 -4.10
C PHE A 241 -4.23 15.42 -3.90
N GLY A 242 -3.83 16.55 -4.45
CA GLY A 242 -2.42 16.94 -4.48
C GLY A 242 -1.58 15.92 -5.25
N ARG A 243 -0.61 15.28 -4.58
CA ARG A 243 0.21 14.20 -5.18
C ARG A 243 -0.43 12.82 -5.14
N HIS A 244 -1.54 12.70 -4.44
CA HIS A 244 -2.32 11.47 -4.32
C HIS A 244 -3.46 11.46 -5.31
N HIS A 245 -3.97 10.27 -5.60
CA HIS A 245 -5.17 10.15 -6.42
C HIS A 245 -6.01 8.95 -6.01
N ARG A 246 -7.26 8.97 -6.44
CA ARG A 246 -8.17 7.85 -6.34
C ARG A 246 -8.73 7.54 -7.71
N PHE A 247 -8.80 6.26 -8.05
CA PHE A 247 -9.70 5.83 -9.10
C PHE A 247 -10.71 4.79 -8.61
N VAL A 248 -11.84 4.73 -9.30
CA VAL A 248 -12.91 3.79 -9.05
C VAL A 248 -13.29 3.14 -10.36
N THR A 249 -13.30 1.81 -10.43
CA THR A 249 -13.72 1.05 -11.60
C THR A 249 -14.95 0.20 -11.28
N ALA A 250 -15.82 -0.03 -12.28
CA ALA A 250 -17.04 -0.80 -12.09
C ALA A 250 -16.77 -2.30 -12.00
N SER A 251 -17.32 -2.93 -10.97
CA SER A 251 -17.51 -4.38 -10.95
C SER A 251 -18.85 -4.76 -11.62
N LYS A 252 -19.01 -6.03 -11.99
CA LYS A 252 -20.29 -6.53 -12.54
C LYS A 252 -21.44 -6.44 -11.53
N GLY A 253 -21.13 -6.33 -10.24
CA GLY A 253 -22.14 -6.06 -9.21
C GLY A 253 -22.85 -4.70 -9.34
N ILE A 254 -22.33 -3.77 -10.14
CA ILE A 254 -22.97 -2.48 -10.43
C ILE A 254 -24.33 -2.63 -11.12
N ASP A 255 -24.52 -3.71 -11.88
CA ASP A 255 -25.78 -3.96 -12.59
C ASP A 255 -26.93 -4.24 -11.62
N ALA A 256 -26.67 -4.90 -10.51
CA ALA A 256 -27.67 -5.12 -9.47
C ALA A 256 -28.09 -3.81 -8.77
N LEU A 257 -27.20 -2.82 -8.70
CA LEU A 257 -27.51 -1.52 -8.13
C LEU A 257 -28.49 -0.72 -9.00
N ARG A 258 -28.49 -0.94 -10.32
CA ARG A 258 -29.40 -0.26 -11.25
C ARG A 258 -30.87 -0.52 -10.95
N GLU A 259 -31.18 -1.69 -10.41
CA GLU A 259 -32.53 -2.12 -10.06
C GLU A 259 -32.96 -1.68 -8.65
N ALA A 260 -32.02 -1.18 -7.84
CA ALA A 260 -32.27 -0.75 -6.46
C ALA A 260 -32.48 0.77 -6.36
N PRO A 261 -33.24 1.25 -5.35
CA PRO A 261 -33.33 2.68 -5.06
C PRO A 261 -31.96 3.30 -4.77
N GLU A 262 -31.69 4.52 -5.24
CA GLU A 262 -30.41 5.21 -5.01
C GLU A 262 -30.02 5.31 -3.53
N ALA A 263 -30.98 5.40 -2.63
CA ALA A 263 -30.76 5.45 -1.19
C ALA A 263 -30.14 4.15 -0.62
N GLU A 264 -30.21 3.03 -1.35
CA GLU A 264 -29.67 1.73 -0.98
C GLU A 264 -28.35 1.40 -1.71
N TRP A 265 -27.89 2.32 -2.56
CA TRP A 265 -26.65 2.10 -3.29
C TRP A 265 -25.44 2.12 -2.34
N ASP A 266 -24.59 1.14 -2.50
CA ASP A 266 -23.31 0.99 -1.79
C ASP A 266 -22.21 0.81 -2.82
N ILE A 267 -21.27 1.73 -2.82
CA ILE A 267 -20.14 1.74 -3.78
C ILE A 267 -19.32 0.45 -3.71
N ALA A 268 -19.19 -0.15 -2.52
CA ALA A 268 -18.42 -1.37 -2.33
C ALA A 268 -19.04 -2.59 -3.04
N ARG A 269 -20.34 -2.58 -3.31
CA ARG A 269 -21.04 -3.68 -4.02
C ARG A 269 -20.85 -3.61 -5.53
N GLY A 270 -20.68 -2.40 -6.07
CA GLY A 270 -20.63 -2.15 -7.50
C GLY A 270 -19.28 -1.75 -8.06
N THR A 271 -18.24 -1.64 -7.22
CA THR A 271 -16.96 -1.07 -7.65
C THR A 271 -15.76 -1.66 -6.94
N PHE A 272 -14.59 -1.26 -7.45
CA PHE A 272 -13.29 -1.38 -6.83
C PHE A 272 -12.74 0.04 -6.64
N VAL A 273 -12.43 0.40 -5.40
CA VAL A 273 -11.91 1.73 -5.03
C VAL A 273 -10.45 1.60 -4.68
N LEU A 274 -9.58 2.29 -5.41
CA LEU A 274 -8.15 2.32 -5.18
C LEU A 274 -7.67 3.75 -4.98
N TYR A 275 -6.90 3.95 -3.91
CA TYR A 275 -6.13 5.17 -3.66
C TYR A 275 -4.65 4.91 -3.90
N HIS A 276 -4.03 5.79 -4.65
CA HIS A 276 -2.57 5.89 -4.66
C HIS A 276 -2.14 6.97 -3.68
N LEU A 277 -1.43 6.57 -2.61
CA LEU A 277 -0.78 7.50 -1.70
C LEU A 277 0.68 7.61 -2.09
N PHE A 278 1.03 8.75 -2.68
CA PHE A 278 2.39 9.01 -3.17
C PHE A 278 3.43 8.84 -2.05
N PRO A 279 4.61 8.23 -2.33
CA PRO A 279 5.07 7.83 -3.65
C PRO A 279 4.74 6.37 -4.06
N ASN A 280 4.48 5.45 -3.14
CA ASN A 280 4.62 4.01 -3.38
C ASN A 280 3.52 3.14 -2.76
N ILE A 281 2.40 3.74 -2.37
CA ILE A 281 1.33 3.02 -1.68
C ILE A 281 0.12 2.89 -2.58
N GLN A 282 -0.39 1.68 -2.71
CA GLN A 282 -1.70 1.38 -3.26
C GLN A 282 -2.61 0.91 -2.13
N LEU A 283 -3.71 1.59 -1.92
CA LEU A 283 -4.70 1.25 -0.89
C LEU A 283 -6.04 0.95 -1.56
N VAL A 284 -6.40 -0.32 -1.55
CA VAL A 284 -7.76 -0.76 -1.90
C VAL A 284 -8.58 -0.76 -0.63
N CYS A 285 -9.66 -0.01 -0.55
CA CYS A 285 -10.43 0.02 0.67
C CYS A 285 -11.94 0.19 0.46
N SER A 286 -12.66 -0.30 1.44
CA SER A 286 -14.09 -0.14 1.67
C SER A 286 -14.34 0.07 3.17
N LYS A 287 -15.60 0.29 3.56
CA LYS A 287 -15.98 0.35 4.98
C LYS A 287 -15.74 -0.96 5.74
N HIS A 288 -15.53 -2.07 5.04
CA HIS A 288 -15.43 -3.41 5.64
C HIS A 288 -14.05 -4.04 5.54
N SER A 289 -13.23 -3.57 4.60
CA SER A 289 -11.92 -4.18 4.32
C SER A 289 -10.93 -3.17 3.77
N ALA A 290 -9.65 -3.42 4.01
CA ALA A 290 -8.55 -2.74 3.35
C ALA A 290 -7.48 -3.73 2.90
N THR A 291 -6.88 -3.46 1.75
CA THR A 291 -5.65 -4.10 1.28
C THR A 291 -4.62 -3.00 1.08
N LEU A 292 -3.55 -3.04 1.86
CA LEU A 292 -2.46 -2.08 1.82
C LEU A 292 -1.28 -2.69 1.09
N ILE A 293 -0.92 -2.11 -0.04
CA ILE A 293 0.21 -2.54 -0.87
C ILE A 293 1.28 -1.45 -0.80
N ARG A 294 2.46 -1.81 -0.34
CA ARG A 294 3.62 -0.94 -0.21
C ARG A 294 4.70 -1.47 -1.13
N ILE A 295 5.11 -0.68 -2.12
CA ILE A 295 6.03 -1.10 -3.18
C ILE A 295 7.38 -0.42 -2.95
N TYR A 296 8.44 -1.21 -2.78
CA TYR A 296 9.78 -0.71 -2.51
C TYR A 296 10.76 -1.17 -3.59
N PRO A 297 11.71 -0.32 -4.02
CA PRO A 297 12.83 -0.79 -4.82
C PRO A 297 13.74 -1.70 -3.99
N GLU A 298 14.36 -2.68 -4.61
CA GLU A 298 15.50 -3.36 -4.01
C GLU A 298 16.71 -2.42 -4.06
N LYS A 299 17.31 -2.14 -2.89
CA LYS A 299 18.38 -1.16 -2.80
C LYS A 299 19.57 -1.55 -3.68
N GLY A 300 19.94 -0.65 -4.59
CA GLY A 300 21.09 -0.82 -5.49
C GLY A 300 20.75 -1.55 -6.79
N ASP A 301 19.51 -1.93 -7.00
CA ASP A 301 19.04 -2.56 -8.23
C ASP A 301 17.79 -1.86 -8.78
N ALA A 302 17.94 -1.15 -9.89
CA ALA A 302 16.85 -0.43 -10.54
C ALA A 302 15.83 -1.36 -11.22
N GLY A 303 16.20 -2.62 -11.45
CA GLY A 303 15.36 -3.62 -12.12
C GLY A 303 14.61 -4.54 -11.17
N ARG A 304 14.65 -4.28 -9.84
CA ARG A 304 14.02 -5.15 -8.85
C ARG A 304 13.23 -4.39 -7.81
N SER A 305 12.14 -4.99 -7.39
CA SER A 305 11.25 -4.44 -6.36
C SER A 305 10.69 -5.51 -5.44
N ILE A 306 10.14 -5.05 -4.32
CA ILE A 306 9.44 -5.88 -3.34
C ILE A 306 8.10 -5.21 -3.03
N SER A 307 7.00 -5.95 -3.16
CA SER A 307 5.67 -5.50 -2.76
C SER A 307 5.24 -6.20 -1.49
N GLN A 308 4.97 -5.41 -0.46
CA GLN A 308 4.44 -5.85 0.83
C GLN A 308 2.94 -5.64 0.83
N ILE A 309 2.16 -6.71 0.85
CA ILE A 309 0.70 -6.67 0.80
C ILE A 309 0.14 -7.11 2.14
N SER A 310 -0.65 -6.27 2.79
CA SER A 310 -1.30 -6.54 4.07
C SER A 310 -2.81 -6.45 3.94
N PHE A 311 -3.54 -7.34 4.61
CA PHE A 311 -4.99 -7.47 4.52
C PHE A 311 -5.64 -7.19 5.87
N TYR A 312 -6.72 -6.42 5.84
CA TYR A 312 -7.46 -5.99 7.02
C TYR A 312 -8.96 -6.08 6.77
N PHE A 313 -9.71 -6.62 7.73
CA PHE A 313 -11.17 -6.67 7.71
C PHE A 313 -11.72 -6.10 9.02
N THR A 314 -12.95 -5.59 8.96
CA THR A 314 -13.69 -5.36 10.21
C THR A 314 -13.85 -6.67 10.98
N PRO A 315 -13.98 -6.65 12.33
CA PRO A 315 -14.13 -7.86 13.13
C PRO A 315 -15.27 -8.77 12.66
N GLU A 316 -16.38 -8.17 12.24
CA GLU A 316 -17.52 -8.90 11.70
C GLU A 316 -17.17 -9.64 10.39
N LEU A 317 -16.57 -8.94 9.44
CA LEU A 317 -16.17 -9.53 8.15
C LEU A 317 -15.08 -10.59 8.34
N ALA A 318 -14.14 -10.37 9.27
CA ALA A 318 -13.11 -11.33 9.63
C ALA A 318 -13.69 -12.63 10.20
N ALA A 319 -14.72 -12.54 11.05
CA ALA A 319 -15.42 -13.71 11.57
C ALA A 319 -16.13 -14.50 10.45
N HIS A 320 -16.80 -13.81 9.53
CA HIS A 320 -17.45 -14.41 8.37
C HIS A 320 -16.43 -15.10 7.46
N ALA A 321 -15.29 -14.46 7.18
CA ALA A 321 -14.23 -15.03 6.34
C ALA A 321 -13.62 -16.29 6.95
N ARG A 322 -13.34 -16.29 8.26
CA ARG A 322 -12.84 -17.48 8.97
C ARG A 322 -13.86 -18.63 8.96
N ALA A 323 -15.16 -18.33 9.12
CA ALA A 323 -16.21 -19.33 9.04
C ALA A 323 -16.27 -19.93 7.62
N ARG A 324 -16.16 -19.10 6.60
CA ARG A 324 -16.12 -19.53 5.19
C ARG A 324 -14.93 -20.45 4.91
N ASP A 325 -13.73 -20.11 5.38
CA ASP A 325 -12.54 -20.93 5.18
C ASP A 325 -12.64 -22.29 5.88
N ALA A 326 -13.35 -22.36 7.04
CA ALA A 326 -13.60 -23.62 7.73
C ALA A 326 -14.53 -24.59 6.97
N GLU A 327 -15.35 -24.09 6.03
CA GLU A 327 -16.17 -24.90 5.11
C GLU A 327 -15.37 -25.49 3.94
N GLY A 328 -14.14 -25.05 3.74
CA GLY A 328 -13.23 -25.46 2.68
C GLY A 328 -13.06 -24.38 1.61
N PHE A 329 -11.79 -24.15 1.26
CA PHE A 329 -11.41 -23.18 0.24
C PHE A 329 -11.39 -23.83 -1.16
N ASP A 330 -12.02 -23.17 -2.11
CA ASP A 330 -11.94 -23.51 -3.53
C ASP A 330 -11.57 -22.27 -4.34
N ARG A 331 -10.34 -22.24 -4.89
CA ARG A 331 -9.81 -21.12 -5.67
C ARG A 331 -10.70 -20.76 -6.87
N ALA A 332 -11.26 -21.75 -7.56
CA ALA A 332 -12.12 -21.50 -8.73
C ALA A 332 -13.38 -20.72 -8.36
N SER A 333 -13.89 -20.90 -7.14
CA SER A 333 -15.10 -20.24 -6.66
C SER A 333 -14.94 -18.73 -6.46
N VAL A 334 -13.71 -18.22 -6.35
CA VAL A 334 -13.45 -16.79 -6.16
C VAL A 334 -13.92 -15.97 -7.36
N TYR A 335 -13.80 -16.53 -8.55
CA TYR A 335 -14.19 -15.88 -9.81
C TYR A 335 -15.57 -16.32 -10.33
N ASP A 336 -16.25 -17.23 -9.64
CA ASP A 336 -17.60 -17.68 -9.98
C ASP A 336 -18.64 -16.64 -9.53
N GLN A 337 -19.20 -15.90 -10.50
CA GLN A 337 -20.18 -14.86 -10.23
C GLN A 337 -21.48 -15.44 -9.61
N ALA A 338 -21.98 -16.56 -10.09
CA ALA A 338 -23.22 -17.16 -9.57
C ALA A 338 -23.05 -17.58 -8.10
N ARG A 339 -21.89 -18.09 -7.74
CA ARG A 339 -21.58 -18.43 -6.34
C ARG A 339 -21.42 -17.19 -5.46
N ARG A 340 -20.83 -16.12 -5.98
CA ARG A 340 -20.71 -14.84 -5.24
C ARG A 340 -22.06 -14.18 -5.00
N GLU A 341 -23.02 -14.34 -5.90
CA GLU A 341 -24.38 -13.85 -5.73
C GLU A 341 -25.15 -14.64 -4.65
N THR A 342 -24.90 -15.96 -4.57
CA THR A 342 -25.57 -16.82 -3.59
C THR A 342 -24.88 -16.86 -2.23
N ASP A 343 -23.55 -16.67 -2.20
CA ASP A 343 -22.76 -16.61 -0.98
C ASP A 343 -21.70 -15.50 -1.07
N PRO A 344 -22.06 -14.26 -0.72
CA PRO A 344 -21.17 -13.10 -0.81
C PRO A 344 -20.07 -13.04 0.27
N ARG A 345 -20.04 -14.02 1.19
CA ARG A 345 -19.02 -14.04 2.24
C ARG A 345 -17.63 -14.11 1.62
N PRO A 346 -16.68 -13.24 2.02
CA PRO A 346 -15.31 -13.35 1.56
C PRO A 346 -14.65 -14.59 2.16
N SER A 347 -13.65 -15.12 1.49
CA SER A 347 -12.69 -16.07 2.05
C SER A 347 -11.42 -15.32 2.42
N LEU A 348 -10.91 -15.56 3.63
CA LEU A 348 -9.63 -15.01 4.05
C LEU A 348 -8.49 -15.58 3.18
N GLN A 349 -8.52 -16.90 2.93
CA GLN A 349 -7.53 -17.57 2.10
C GLN A 349 -7.57 -17.06 0.65
N ALA A 350 -8.78 -16.77 0.11
CA ALA A 350 -8.91 -16.13 -1.21
C ALA A 350 -8.25 -14.75 -1.24
N SER A 351 -8.46 -13.94 -0.22
CA SER A 351 -7.86 -12.60 -0.14
C SER A 351 -6.33 -12.69 -0.09
N LEU A 352 -5.77 -13.57 0.72
CA LEU A 352 -4.31 -13.71 0.89
C LEU A 352 -3.64 -14.34 -0.33
N GLU A 353 -4.19 -15.43 -0.87
CA GLU A 353 -3.54 -16.23 -1.91
C GLU A 353 -3.89 -15.78 -3.32
N VAL A 354 -5.19 -15.55 -3.59
CA VAL A 354 -5.66 -15.28 -4.97
C VAL A 354 -5.29 -13.89 -5.41
N PHE A 355 -5.48 -12.89 -4.56
CA PHE A 355 -5.11 -11.51 -4.88
C PHE A 355 -3.61 -11.39 -5.16
N ALA A 356 -2.77 -11.92 -4.27
CA ALA A 356 -1.33 -11.88 -4.43
C ALA A 356 -0.86 -12.66 -5.67
N SER A 357 -1.41 -13.85 -5.91
CA SER A 357 -1.02 -14.68 -7.06
C SER A 357 -1.44 -14.08 -8.40
N THR A 358 -2.53 -13.30 -8.44
CA THR A 358 -2.91 -12.57 -9.66
C THR A 358 -1.85 -11.53 -10.01
N ILE A 359 -1.43 -10.73 -9.03
CA ILE A 359 -0.36 -9.75 -9.23
C ILE A 359 0.95 -10.43 -9.65
N GLU A 360 1.37 -11.47 -8.93
CA GLU A 360 2.64 -12.16 -9.19
C GLU A 360 2.68 -12.86 -10.54
N GLN A 361 1.61 -13.59 -10.89
CA GLN A 361 1.59 -14.49 -12.04
C GLN A 361 1.06 -13.83 -13.33
N GLU A 362 0.39 -12.70 -13.22
CA GLU A 362 -0.16 -11.98 -14.37
C GLU A 362 0.51 -10.61 -14.53
N ASP A 363 0.30 -9.67 -13.62
CA ASP A 363 0.82 -8.29 -13.73
C ASP A 363 2.35 -8.22 -13.74
N TYR A 364 3.01 -8.84 -12.77
CA TYR A 364 4.46 -8.75 -12.64
C TYR A 364 5.21 -9.53 -13.72
N VAL A 365 4.58 -10.53 -14.31
CA VAL A 365 5.12 -11.20 -15.52
C VAL A 365 5.17 -10.20 -16.69
N MET A 366 4.12 -9.40 -16.88
CA MET A 366 4.11 -8.36 -17.92
C MET A 366 5.11 -7.25 -17.59
N GLY A 367 5.14 -6.78 -16.34
CA GLY A 367 6.09 -5.79 -15.87
C GLY A 367 7.57 -6.22 -16.05
N ALA A 368 7.89 -7.49 -15.78
CA ALA A 368 9.23 -8.04 -16.02
C ALA A 368 9.58 -8.09 -17.52
N MET A 369 8.60 -8.27 -18.41
CA MET A 369 8.83 -8.16 -19.87
C MET A 369 9.10 -6.72 -20.27
N GLN A 370 8.37 -5.75 -19.69
CA GLN A 370 8.61 -4.31 -19.90
C GLN A 370 10.01 -3.91 -19.40
N GLN A 371 10.42 -4.39 -18.22
CA GLN A 371 11.74 -4.17 -17.64
C GLN A 371 12.84 -4.61 -18.62
N ARG A 372 12.78 -5.86 -19.11
CA ARG A 372 13.76 -6.39 -20.08
C ARG A 372 13.79 -5.59 -21.39
N ALA A 373 12.65 -5.11 -21.85
CA ALA A 373 12.59 -4.25 -23.04
C ALA A 373 13.27 -2.90 -22.79
N ALA A 374 13.07 -2.29 -21.61
CA ALA A 374 13.74 -1.05 -21.21
C ALA A 374 15.26 -1.24 -21.08
N GLU A 375 15.71 -2.33 -20.46
CA GLU A 375 17.13 -2.70 -20.29
C GLU A 375 17.86 -2.88 -21.63
N SER A 376 17.15 -3.28 -22.68
CA SER A 376 17.74 -3.40 -24.02
C SER A 376 18.25 -2.07 -24.58
N GLY A 377 17.77 -0.93 -24.08
CA GLY A 377 18.07 0.42 -24.55
C GLY A 377 17.55 0.74 -25.96
N GLN A 378 16.84 -0.19 -26.60
CA GLN A 378 16.30 0.02 -27.95
C GLN A 378 14.96 0.77 -27.93
N LEU A 379 14.16 0.60 -26.89
CA LEU A 379 12.90 1.32 -26.69
C LEU A 379 13.19 2.59 -25.88
N GLN A 380 12.95 3.76 -26.47
CA GLN A 380 13.31 5.03 -25.85
C GLN A 380 12.22 5.57 -24.91
N SER A 381 10.96 5.22 -25.15
CA SER A 381 9.82 5.70 -24.35
C SER A 381 8.63 4.76 -24.42
N LEU A 382 7.83 4.77 -23.36
CA LEU A 382 6.47 4.20 -23.30
C LEU A 382 5.47 5.28 -23.69
N LEU A 383 4.31 4.88 -24.21
CA LEU A 383 3.19 5.77 -24.50
C LEU A 383 2.08 5.50 -23.47
N PHE A 384 1.70 6.53 -22.71
CA PHE A 384 0.53 6.52 -21.85
C PHE A 384 -0.67 7.14 -22.55
N GLY A 385 -1.76 6.41 -22.58
CA GLY A 385 -2.98 6.75 -23.31
C GLY A 385 -3.85 7.77 -22.56
N ARG A 386 -4.85 8.29 -23.25
CA ARG A 386 -5.82 9.26 -22.69
C ARG A 386 -6.73 8.64 -21.60
N ASN A 387 -6.81 7.33 -21.56
CA ASN A 387 -7.58 6.56 -20.56
C ASN A 387 -6.76 6.18 -19.31
N GLU A 388 -5.54 6.70 -19.17
CA GLU A 388 -4.60 6.36 -18.11
C GLU A 388 -4.22 7.57 -17.21
N PRO A 389 -5.20 8.33 -16.68
CA PRO A 389 -4.94 9.57 -15.94
C PRO A 389 -4.10 9.35 -14.69
N ALA A 390 -4.23 8.20 -14.03
CA ALA A 390 -3.48 7.88 -12.84
C ALA A 390 -1.97 7.72 -13.11
N LEU A 391 -1.61 7.11 -14.25
CA LEU A 391 -0.22 7.04 -14.71
C LEU A 391 0.34 8.43 -15.02
N HIS A 392 -0.44 9.27 -15.72
CA HIS A 392 -0.06 10.65 -16.00
C HIS A 392 0.26 11.41 -14.71
N HIS A 393 -0.65 11.37 -13.75
CA HIS A 393 -0.55 12.07 -12.48
C HIS A 393 0.63 11.57 -11.65
N PHE A 394 0.80 10.25 -11.53
CA PHE A 394 1.92 9.67 -10.80
C PHE A 394 3.26 10.14 -11.39
N HIS A 395 3.47 9.97 -12.68
CA HIS A 395 4.74 10.32 -13.33
C HIS A 395 5.02 11.82 -13.36
N GLN A 396 4.00 12.67 -13.43
CA GLN A 396 4.17 14.13 -13.28
C GLN A 396 4.64 14.49 -11.88
N ASN A 397 3.96 13.99 -10.83
CA ASN A 397 4.32 14.24 -9.44
C ASN A 397 5.70 13.65 -9.06
N TYR A 398 6.01 12.47 -9.60
CA TYR A 398 7.32 11.83 -9.45
C TYR A 398 8.44 12.74 -9.98
N ARG A 399 8.29 13.28 -11.19
CA ARG A 399 9.27 14.17 -11.81
C ARG A 399 9.39 15.48 -11.03
N GLU A 400 8.27 16.08 -10.67
CA GLU A 400 8.25 17.29 -9.85
C GLU A 400 8.99 17.11 -8.52
N ALA A 401 8.73 15.98 -7.84
CA ALA A 401 9.35 15.67 -6.54
C ALA A 401 10.88 15.50 -6.63
N LEU A 402 11.39 15.10 -7.80
CA LEU A 402 12.83 14.97 -8.09
C LEU A 402 13.44 16.22 -8.73
N GLY A 403 12.65 17.30 -8.91
CA GLY A 403 13.10 18.53 -9.59
C GLY A 403 13.36 18.33 -11.08
N GLU A 404 12.70 17.37 -11.71
CA GLU A 404 12.82 17.10 -13.13
C GLU A 404 11.79 17.91 -13.96
N PRO A 405 12.06 18.18 -15.23
CA PRO A 405 11.07 18.78 -16.12
C PRO A 405 9.79 17.94 -16.21
N PRO A 406 8.61 18.56 -16.35
CA PRO A 406 7.35 17.82 -16.52
C PRO A 406 7.37 16.93 -17.76
N LEU A 407 6.48 15.93 -17.81
CA LEU A 407 6.25 15.16 -19.02
C LEU A 407 5.77 16.09 -20.13
N VAL A 408 6.26 15.84 -21.34
CA VAL A 408 5.83 16.59 -22.52
C VAL A 408 4.66 15.84 -23.17
N PRO A 409 3.53 16.53 -23.43
CA PRO A 409 2.43 15.93 -24.18
C PRO A 409 2.88 15.42 -25.55
N GLU A 410 2.35 14.28 -25.97
CA GLU A 410 2.53 13.81 -27.36
C GLU A 410 1.87 14.81 -28.31
N SER A 411 2.61 15.26 -29.29
CA SER A 411 2.05 16.14 -30.33
C SER A 411 1.14 15.31 -31.25
N ASN A 412 -0.11 15.70 -31.38
CA ASN A 412 -1.04 15.13 -32.37
C ASN A 412 -0.59 15.38 -33.79
#